data_d295b319ec9eeac9b0eb4fa510e7b340
#
_entry.id   d295b319ec9eeac9b0eb4fa510e7b340
#
_cell.length_a   1.000
_cell.length_b   1.000
_cell.length_c   1.000
_cell.angle_alpha   90.00
_cell.angle_beta   90.00
_cell.angle_gamma   90.00
#
_symmetry.space_group_name_H-M   'P 1'
#
loop_
_entity.id
_entity.type
_entity.pdbx_description
1 polymer ?
#
loop_
_entity_poly.entity_id
_entity_poly.type
_entity_poly.pdbx_seq_one_letter_code
_entity_poly.pdbx_strand_id
1 'polypeptide(L)'
;MDILTYRQSPSEQERSKSLASLISAQGDTCLDIGARDGFFAMQMTDRFSTVTALDLEKPKILHPNIECVKGDVTDLQFADNSFDFVLCVEVLEHIKESLLENACNEIARVTRNAVVIGVPYRQDIRLARTTCVTCGGINPPWGHVNSFDEKRLISLFKDLHVERIEYVGTCKDVTNWLSTKLYDYSGNPFGTYAQEESCIHCGYSLLPPTSRSIFQRIASIIANTLNHLQQSIMRPRPIWIHILFTKVSELEKI
;
A
#
# COMPACT_ATOMS: atom_id res chain seq x y z
N MET A 1 7.15 -3.54 -14.58
CA MET A 1 6.86 -2.24 -15.25
C MET A 1 7.86 -1.28 -14.66
N ASP A 2 8.58 -0.53 -15.48
CA ASP A 2 9.48 0.53 -15.01
C ASP A 2 8.69 1.61 -14.26
N ILE A 3 9.27 2.16 -13.18
CA ILE A 3 8.60 3.12 -12.28
C ILE A 3 8.14 4.38 -13.02
N LEU A 4 8.90 4.84 -14.03
CA LEU A 4 8.51 6.00 -14.83
C LEU A 4 7.26 5.74 -15.66
N THR A 5 7.18 4.55 -16.28
CA THR A 5 5.98 4.11 -17.02
C THR A 5 4.79 3.95 -16.09
N TYR A 6 5.00 3.42 -14.86
CA TYR A 6 3.95 3.33 -13.84
C TYR A 6 3.41 4.71 -13.47
N ARG A 7 4.28 5.70 -13.20
CA ARG A 7 3.90 7.08 -12.85
C ARG A 7 3.09 7.78 -13.94
N GLN A 8 3.24 7.36 -15.20
CA GLN A 8 2.48 7.91 -16.34
C GLN A 8 1.13 7.23 -16.57
N SER A 9 0.84 6.14 -15.86
CA SER A 9 -0.45 5.45 -16.02
C SER A 9 -1.62 6.33 -15.56
N PRO A 10 -2.79 6.27 -16.24
CA PRO A 10 -3.95 7.08 -15.86
C PRO A 10 -4.39 6.88 -14.41
N SER A 11 -4.34 5.64 -13.91
CA SER A 11 -4.72 5.30 -12.54
C SER A 11 -3.76 5.91 -11.51
N GLU A 12 -2.45 5.92 -11.79
CA GLU A 12 -1.47 6.53 -10.90
C GLU A 12 -1.57 8.06 -10.91
N GLN A 13 -1.86 8.67 -12.05
CA GLN A 13 -2.12 10.10 -12.14
C GLN A 13 -3.37 10.51 -11.37
N GLU A 14 -4.45 9.71 -11.43
CA GLU A 14 -5.66 9.93 -10.64
C GLU A 14 -5.35 9.81 -9.14
N ARG A 15 -4.59 8.79 -8.73
CA ARG A 15 -4.13 8.58 -7.36
C ARG A 15 -3.30 9.76 -6.86
N SER A 16 -2.32 10.19 -7.62
CA SER A 16 -1.44 11.33 -7.28
C SER A 16 -2.22 12.63 -7.14
N LYS A 17 -3.20 12.88 -8.00
CA LYS A 17 -4.10 14.06 -7.90
C LYS A 17 -4.95 14.02 -6.63
N SER A 18 -5.51 12.87 -6.28
CA SER A 18 -6.27 12.71 -5.04
C SER A 18 -5.40 13.00 -3.82
N LEU A 19 -4.20 12.40 -3.75
CA LEU A 19 -3.26 12.64 -2.65
C LEU A 19 -2.87 14.13 -2.56
N ALA A 20 -2.52 14.76 -3.68
CA ALA A 20 -2.18 16.18 -3.72
C ALA A 20 -3.33 17.08 -3.23
N SER A 21 -4.59 16.67 -3.44
CA SER A 21 -5.77 17.39 -2.95
C SER A 21 -5.97 17.29 -1.45
N LEU A 22 -5.48 16.21 -0.83
CA LEU A 22 -5.52 15.96 0.61
C LEU A 22 -4.34 16.62 1.35
N ILE A 23 -3.23 16.84 0.67
CA ILE A 23 -2.06 17.58 1.19
C ILE A 23 -2.36 19.08 1.07
N SER A 24 -3.38 19.58 1.78
CA SER A 24 -3.73 21.00 1.81
C SER A 24 -2.94 21.81 2.84
N ALA A 25 -2.30 21.13 3.78
CA ALA A 25 -1.52 21.73 4.84
C ALA A 25 -0.23 22.39 4.31
N GLN A 26 0.21 23.44 5.00
CA GLN A 26 1.54 24.04 4.92
C GLN A 26 2.13 24.03 6.33
N GLY A 27 3.42 23.90 6.45
CA GLY A 27 4.07 23.85 7.76
C GLY A 27 5.59 23.81 7.67
N ASP A 28 6.21 23.58 8.79
CA ASP A 28 7.67 23.52 8.87
C ASP A 28 8.19 22.12 8.54
N THR A 29 7.51 21.08 9.03
CA THR A 29 8.01 19.70 8.99
C THR A 29 7.01 18.72 8.39
N CYS A 30 7.50 17.86 7.49
CA CYS A 30 6.72 16.77 6.91
C CYS A 30 7.49 15.46 6.95
N LEU A 31 6.79 14.34 7.19
CA LEU A 31 7.35 12.99 7.09
C LEU A 31 6.65 12.23 5.96
N ASP A 32 7.43 11.72 5.01
CA ASP A 32 7.01 10.80 3.96
C ASP A 32 7.48 9.38 4.33
N ILE A 33 6.55 8.50 4.71
CA ILE A 33 6.81 7.12 5.11
C ILE A 33 6.63 6.20 3.91
N GLY A 34 7.65 5.40 3.59
CA GLY A 34 7.70 4.60 2.36
C GLY A 34 8.08 5.46 1.15
N ALA A 35 9.01 6.40 1.35
CA ALA A 35 9.34 7.44 0.37
C ALA A 35 9.96 6.91 -0.93
N ARG A 36 10.56 5.72 -0.92
CA ARG A 36 11.12 5.00 -2.07
C ARG A 36 11.94 5.90 -3.00
N ASP A 37 11.38 6.29 -4.15
CA ASP A 37 12.00 7.16 -5.17
C ASP A 37 11.88 8.67 -4.87
N GLY A 38 11.17 9.03 -3.80
CA GLY A 38 10.99 10.42 -3.36
C GLY A 38 9.94 11.20 -4.14
N PHE A 39 9.09 10.55 -4.91
CA PHE A 39 8.09 11.22 -5.75
C PHE A 39 7.18 12.16 -4.95
N PHE A 40 6.64 11.71 -3.83
CA PHE A 40 5.82 12.57 -2.97
C PHE A 40 6.67 13.49 -2.10
N ALA A 41 7.79 13.02 -1.57
CA ALA A 41 8.72 13.87 -0.81
C ALA A 41 9.10 15.13 -1.59
N MET A 42 9.41 15.01 -2.89
CA MET A 42 9.71 16.16 -3.77
C MET A 42 8.53 17.12 -3.90
N GLN A 43 7.31 16.63 -4.04
CA GLN A 43 6.12 17.49 -4.15
C GLN A 43 5.81 18.24 -2.84
N MET A 44 6.17 17.65 -1.69
CA MET A 44 5.95 18.27 -0.38
C MET A 44 6.93 19.42 -0.08
N THR A 45 8.07 19.52 -0.79
CA THR A 45 8.99 20.65 -0.61
C THR A 45 8.42 22.01 -1.02
N ASP A 46 7.36 22.03 -1.81
CA ASP A 46 6.62 23.26 -2.16
C ASP A 46 5.74 23.79 -1.01
N ARG A 47 5.54 22.99 0.04
CA ARG A 47 4.59 23.25 1.13
C ARG A 47 5.20 23.21 2.53
N PHE A 48 6.31 22.49 2.68
CA PHE A 48 7.00 22.29 3.94
C PHE A 48 8.45 22.71 3.83
N SER A 49 8.94 23.38 4.89
CA SER A 49 10.33 23.86 4.96
C SER A 49 11.33 22.70 4.98
N THR A 50 10.97 21.59 5.62
CA THR A 50 11.78 20.37 5.71
C THR A 50 10.90 19.15 5.51
N VAL A 51 11.34 18.24 4.64
CA VAL A 51 10.69 16.95 4.39
C VAL A 51 11.64 15.83 4.82
N THR A 52 11.20 14.95 5.71
CA THR A 52 11.92 13.72 6.04
C THR A 52 11.37 12.60 5.18
N ALA A 53 12.21 12.02 4.32
CA ALA A 53 11.90 10.88 3.49
C ALA A 53 12.42 9.60 4.16
N LEU A 54 11.49 8.77 4.68
CA LEU A 54 11.81 7.56 5.44
C LEU A 54 11.43 6.31 4.65
N ASP A 55 12.34 5.33 4.62
CA ASP A 55 12.08 4.00 4.07
C ASP A 55 12.92 2.95 4.80
N LEU A 56 12.60 1.65 4.64
CA LEU A 56 13.39 0.51 5.15
C LEU A 56 14.82 0.52 4.59
N GLU A 57 14.99 1.02 3.37
CA GLU A 57 16.28 1.34 2.78
C GLU A 57 16.40 2.85 2.63
N LYS A 58 17.53 3.43 3.09
CA LYS A 58 17.71 4.89 3.03
C LYS A 58 17.48 5.42 1.60
N PRO A 59 16.47 6.29 1.36
CA PRO A 59 16.24 6.89 0.04
C PRO A 59 17.45 7.66 -0.46
N LYS A 60 17.59 7.76 -1.79
CA LYS A 60 18.70 8.48 -2.44
C LYS A 60 18.15 9.71 -3.20
N ILE A 61 17.62 10.67 -2.43
CA ILE A 61 17.00 11.89 -2.97
C ILE A 61 17.97 13.04 -2.75
N LEU A 62 18.30 13.77 -3.82
CA LEU A 62 19.19 14.93 -3.75
C LEU A 62 18.35 16.21 -3.82
N HIS A 63 17.96 16.74 -2.67
CA HIS A 63 17.26 18.02 -2.55
C HIS A 63 17.63 18.69 -1.22
N PRO A 64 17.86 20.03 -1.20
CA PRO A 64 18.32 20.73 0.02
C PRO A 64 17.33 20.66 1.18
N ASN A 65 16.04 20.54 0.90
CA ASN A 65 14.96 20.50 1.90
C ASN A 65 14.49 19.09 2.21
N ILE A 66 15.15 18.03 1.70
CA ILE A 66 14.79 16.65 1.96
C ILE A 66 15.89 15.96 2.75
N GLU A 67 15.55 15.46 3.93
CA GLU A 67 16.38 14.59 4.74
C GLU A 67 15.98 13.12 4.49
N CYS A 68 16.92 12.31 3.97
CA CYS A 68 16.69 10.88 3.76
C CYS A 68 17.07 10.08 5.00
N VAL A 69 16.13 9.29 5.54
CA VAL A 69 16.32 8.49 6.75
C VAL A 69 16.00 7.02 6.46
N LYS A 70 16.85 6.11 6.96
CA LYS A 70 16.51 4.69 7.06
C LYS A 70 15.72 4.47 8.34
N GLY A 71 14.55 3.81 8.26
CA GLY A 71 13.74 3.54 9.43
C GLY A 71 12.62 2.55 9.16
N ASP A 72 12.03 2.04 10.23
CA ASP A 72 10.88 1.14 10.21
C ASP A 72 9.69 1.88 10.82
N VAL A 73 8.56 1.88 10.12
CA VAL A 73 7.32 2.53 10.59
C VAL A 73 6.78 1.92 11.88
N THR A 74 7.18 0.71 12.22
CA THR A 74 6.80 0.02 13.46
C THR A 74 7.58 0.51 14.69
N ASP A 75 8.65 1.30 14.49
CA ASP A 75 9.49 1.83 15.57
C ASP A 75 10.18 3.14 15.09
N LEU A 76 9.40 4.22 15.00
CA LEU A 76 9.87 5.52 14.51
C LEU A 76 10.76 6.23 15.56
N GLN A 77 12.00 6.50 15.22
CA GLN A 77 12.99 7.15 16.09
C GLN A 77 12.83 8.69 16.09
N PHE A 78 11.58 9.17 16.20
CA PHE A 78 11.22 10.59 16.27
C PHE A 78 10.44 10.88 17.55
N ALA A 79 10.50 12.10 18.02
CA ALA A 79 9.71 12.54 19.18
C ALA A 79 8.22 12.60 18.86
N ASP A 80 7.38 12.57 19.90
CA ASP A 80 5.94 12.78 19.76
C ASP A 80 5.65 14.14 19.14
N ASN A 81 4.66 14.22 18.26
CA ASN A 81 4.24 15.46 17.59
C ASN A 81 5.38 16.19 16.87
N SER A 82 6.34 15.48 16.28
CA SER A 82 7.51 16.07 15.63
C SER A 82 7.23 16.56 14.20
N PHE A 83 6.17 16.08 13.57
CA PHE A 83 5.84 16.46 12.19
C PHE A 83 4.48 17.12 12.09
N ASP A 84 4.44 18.30 11.45
CA ASP A 84 3.18 19.00 11.16
C ASP A 84 2.26 18.19 10.28
N PHE A 85 2.86 17.45 9.35
CA PHE A 85 2.15 16.58 8.42
C PHE A 85 2.89 15.26 8.20
N VAL A 86 2.13 14.16 8.13
CA VAL A 86 2.66 12.84 7.79
C VAL A 86 1.95 12.29 6.55
N LEU A 87 2.70 11.69 5.64
CA LEU A 87 2.19 10.94 4.51
C LEU A 87 2.61 9.47 4.66
N CYS A 88 1.66 8.55 4.58
CA CYS A 88 1.93 7.12 4.59
C CYS A 88 1.03 6.45 3.53
N VAL A 89 1.61 6.14 2.38
CA VAL A 89 0.89 5.66 1.19
C VAL A 89 1.55 4.42 0.64
N GLU A 90 0.75 3.35 0.41
CA GLU A 90 1.22 2.04 -0.06
C GLU A 90 2.29 1.43 0.88
N VAL A 91 2.01 1.46 2.18
CA VAL A 91 2.90 0.91 3.22
C VAL A 91 2.17 -0.09 4.12
N LEU A 92 1.00 0.27 4.66
CA LEU A 92 0.31 -0.52 5.69
C LEU A 92 -0.11 -1.92 5.21
N GLU A 93 -0.37 -2.07 3.92
CA GLU A 93 -0.70 -3.36 3.31
C GLU A 93 0.44 -4.38 3.36
N HIS A 94 1.68 -3.92 3.50
CA HIS A 94 2.87 -4.79 3.62
C HIS A 94 3.21 -5.16 5.06
N ILE A 95 2.67 -4.44 6.05
CA ILE A 95 3.00 -4.65 7.47
C ILE A 95 2.33 -5.92 7.98
N LYS A 96 3.10 -6.78 8.67
CA LYS A 96 2.53 -7.98 9.31
C LYS A 96 1.41 -7.61 10.27
N GLU A 97 0.33 -8.38 10.28
CA GLU A 97 -0.85 -8.13 11.13
C GLU A 97 -0.48 -7.90 12.61
N SER A 98 0.50 -8.64 13.13
CA SER A 98 0.97 -8.52 14.53
C SER A 98 1.70 -7.19 14.82
N LEU A 99 2.10 -6.44 13.81
CA LEU A 99 2.83 -5.17 13.94
C LEU A 99 2.00 -3.99 13.44
N LEU A 100 0.86 -4.23 12.81
CA LEU A 100 0.07 -3.21 12.14
C LEU A 100 -0.45 -2.13 13.11
N GLU A 101 -0.97 -2.55 14.26
CA GLU A 101 -1.46 -1.61 15.28
C GLU A 101 -0.31 -0.74 15.82
N ASN A 102 0.88 -1.34 16.03
CA ASN A 102 2.05 -0.59 16.46
C ASN A 102 2.49 0.45 15.42
N ALA A 103 2.54 0.07 14.14
CA ALA A 103 2.85 1.01 13.07
C ALA A 103 1.87 2.20 13.02
N CYS A 104 0.56 1.93 13.14
CA CYS A 104 -0.46 2.98 13.14
C CYS A 104 -0.34 3.90 14.37
N ASN A 105 -0.02 3.33 15.56
CA ASN A 105 0.23 4.10 16.77
C ASN A 105 1.47 5.01 16.62
N GLU A 106 2.55 4.51 16.03
CA GLU A 106 3.76 5.30 15.78
C GLU A 106 3.49 6.46 14.81
N ILE A 107 2.76 6.20 13.71
CA ILE A 107 2.32 7.24 12.77
C ILE A 107 1.52 8.33 13.51
N ALA A 108 0.52 7.92 14.29
CA ALA A 108 -0.31 8.85 15.06
C ALA A 108 0.51 9.62 16.12
N ARG A 109 1.47 8.96 16.78
CA ARG A 109 2.33 9.55 17.81
C ARG A 109 3.19 10.68 17.25
N VAL A 110 3.87 10.46 16.14
CA VAL A 110 4.77 11.47 15.55
C VAL A 110 4.03 12.59 14.82
N THR A 111 2.75 12.38 14.46
CA THR A 111 1.89 13.39 13.83
C THR A 111 1.53 14.49 14.82
N ARG A 112 1.71 15.77 14.44
CA ARG A 112 1.30 16.95 15.22
C ARG A 112 -0.09 17.42 14.81
N ASN A 113 -0.34 17.61 13.52
CA ASN A 113 -1.59 18.21 13.03
C ASN A 113 -2.39 17.25 12.17
N ALA A 114 -1.81 16.69 11.10
CA ALA A 114 -2.55 15.88 10.15
C ALA A 114 -1.71 14.76 9.54
N VAL A 115 -2.38 13.67 9.15
CA VAL A 115 -1.78 12.57 8.41
C VAL A 115 -2.70 12.12 7.27
N VAL A 116 -2.12 11.83 6.12
CA VAL A 116 -2.80 11.13 5.01
C VAL A 116 -2.35 9.69 4.97
N ILE A 117 -3.32 8.79 5.02
CA ILE A 117 -3.12 7.35 4.82
C ILE A 117 -3.73 6.97 3.48
N GLY A 118 -2.94 6.29 2.63
CA GLY A 118 -3.39 5.77 1.34
C GLY A 118 -3.07 4.29 1.21
N VAL A 119 -4.08 3.46 0.91
CA VAL A 119 -3.93 2.00 0.76
C VAL A 119 -4.88 1.46 -0.31
N PRO A 120 -4.62 0.25 -0.87
CA PRO A 120 -5.58 -0.44 -1.72
C PRO A 120 -6.89 -0.73 -0.98
N TYR A 121 -8.02 -0.34 -1.60
CA TYR A 121 -9.34 -0.48 -1.00
C TYR A 121 -9.94 -1.85 -1.24
N ARG A 122 -10.20 -2.61 -0.17
CA ARG A 122 -10.81 -3.95 -0.20
C ARG A 122 -10.14 -4.87 -1.23
N GLN A 123 -8.82 -4.79 -1.32
CA GLN A 123 -8.08 -5.63 -2.25
C GLN A 123 -8.29 -7.11 -1.93
N ASP A 124 -8.61 -7.90 -2.96
CA ASP A 124 -8.66 -9.36 -2.81
C ASP A 124 -7.24 -9.94 -2.96
N ILE A 125 -6.53 -10.04 -1.84
CA ILE A 125 -5.15 -10.54 -1.77
C ILE A 125 -5.01 -12.04 -2.13
N ARG A 126 -6.11 -12.72 -2.48
CA ARG A 126 -6.10 -14.08 -3.02
C ARG A 126 -5.94 -14.10 -4.53
N LEU A 127 -6.23 -12.97 -5.21
CA LEU A 127 -6.05 -12.82 -6.65
C LEU A 127 -4.58 -12.54 -6.97
N ALA A 128 -4.10 -13.08 -8.09
CA ALA A 128 -2.73 -12.88 -8.59
C ALA A 128 -1.60 -13.30 -7.62
N ARG A 129 -1.86 -14.28 -6.74
CA ARG A 129 -0.83 -14.91 -5.92
C ARG A 129 0.30 -15.49 -6.76
N THR A 130 1.46 -15.66 -6.15
CA THR A 130 2.60 -16.36 -6.75
C THR A 130 2.93 -17.63 -5.97
N THR A 131 3.49 -18.62 -6.65
CA THR A 131 4.03 -19.84 -6.01
C THR A 131 5.55 -19.81 -6.14
N CYS A 132 6.26 -19.87 -5.03
CA CYS A 132 7.72 -19.92 -5.03
C CYS A 132 8.23 -21.25 -5.61
N VAL A 133 9.06 -21.18 -6.64
CA VAL A 133 9.63 -22.39 -7.29
C VAL A 133 10.60 -23.13 -6.37
N THR A 134 11.17 -22.46 -5.35
CA THR A 134 12.17 -23.02 -4.44
C THR A 134 11.55 -23.76 -3.27
N CYS A 135 10.56 -23.15 -2.58
CA CYS A 135 9.97 -23.74 -1.36
C CYS A 135 8.51 -24.18 -1.52
N GLY A 136 7.88 -23.92 -2.69
CA GLY A 136 6.46 -24.19 -2.91
C GLY A 136 5.50 -23.24 -2.15
N GLY A 137 6.03 -22.28 -1.39
CA GLY A 137 5.21 -21.34 -0.61
C GLY A 137 4.39 -20.43 -1.49
N ILE A 138 3.13 -20.17 -1.08
CA ILE A 138 2.22 -19.25 -1.78
C ILE A 138 2.40 -17.87 -1.19
N ASN A 139 2.62 -16.87 -2.06
CA ASN A 139 2.84 -15.49 -1.68
C ASN A 139 1.67 -14.63 -2.15
N PRO A 140 1.27 -13.61 -1.37
CA PRO A 140 0.28 -12.64 -1.79
C PRO A 140 0.81 -11.76 -2.94
N PRO A 141 -0.08 -11.12 -3.72
CA PRO A 141 0.33 -10.20 -4.78
C PRO A 141 1.06 -8.99 -4.18
N TRP A 142 2.18 -8.59 -4.77
CA TRP A 142 3.02 -7.44 -4.34
C TRP A 142 3.41 -7.45 -2.86
N GLY A 143 3.43 -8.61 -2.20
CA GLY A 143 3.71 -8.71 -0.77
C GLY A 143 2.60 -8.16 0.16
N HIS A 144 1.42 -7.86 -0.38
CA HIS A 144 0.30 -7.32 0.40
C HIS A 144 -0.32 -8.39 1.30
N VAL A 145 -0.12 -8.26 2.58
CA VAL A 145 -0.64 -9.20 3.60
C VAL A 145 -1.92 -8.70 4.25
N ASN A 146 -2.28 -7.43 4.05
CA ASN A 146 -3.49 -6.80 4.58
C ASN A 146 -4.43 -6.33 3.48
N SER A 147 -5.73 -6.32 3.80
CA SER A 147 -6.77 -5.68 3.01
C SER A 147 -7.53 -4.71 3.90
N PHE A 148 -7.80 -3.50 3.42
CA PHE A 148 -8.41 -2.43 4.20
C PHE A 148 -9.75 -2.00 3.63
N ASP A 149 -10.68 -1.68 4.52
CA ASP A 149 -11.85 -0.87 4.26
C ASP A 149 -11.85 0.34 5.21
N GLU A 150 -12.83 1.22 5.07
CA GLU A 150 -12.98 2.43 5.89
C GLU A 150 -12.99 2.12 7.38
N LYS A 151 -13.76 1.09 7.76
CA LYS A 151 -13.96 0.73 9.17
C LYS A 151 -12.65 0.28 9.80
N ARG A 152 -11.91 -0.59 9.10
CA ARG A 152 -10.64 -1.09 9.59
C ARG A 152 -9.62 0.04 9.73
N LEU A 153 -9.48 0.92 8.70
CA LEU A 153 -8.56 2.05 8.76
C LEU A 153 -8.91 3.00 9.90
N ILE A 154 -10.18 3.40 10.04
CA ILE A 154 -10.60 4.30 11.11
C ILE A 154 -10.35 3.67 12.50
N SER A 155 -10.56 2.35 12.65
CA SER A 155 -10.32 1.68 13.92
C SER A 155 -8.84 1.60 14.33
N LEU A 156 -7.92 1.65 13.36
CA LEU A 156 -6.49 1.67 13.59
C LEU A 156 -5.97 3.07 14.01
N PHE A 157 -6.69 4.13 13.65
CA PHE A 157 -6.36 5.53 13.96
C PHE A 157 -7.42 6.18 14.87
N LYS A 158 -7.90 5.44 15.86
CA LYS A 158 -9.02 5.81 16.77
C LYS A 158 -8.84 7.13 17.50
N ASP A 159 -7.58 7.56 17.73
CA ASP A 159 -7.25 8.79 18.44
C ASP A 159 -7.15 10.01 17.51
N LEU A 160 -7.38 9.80 16.20
CA LEU A 160 -7.42 10.86 15.19
C LEU A 160 -8.84 11.07 14.68
N HIS A 161 -9.14 12.28 14.24
CA HIS A 161 -10.41 12.62 13.62
C HIS A 161 -10.33 12.41 12.10
N VAL A 162 -11.36 11.80 11.50
CA VAL A 162 -11.49 11.68 10.04
C VAL A 162 -11.98 13.02 9.49
N GLU A 163 -11.12 13.71 8.76
CA GLU A 163 -11.44 14.98 8.10
C GLU A 163 -12.03 14.75 6.71
N ARG A 164 -11.43 13.83 5.92
CA ARG A 164 -11.85 13.60 4.54
C ARG A 164 -11.48 12.20 4.08
N ILE A 165 -12.37 11.59 3.28
CA ILE A 165 -12.15 10.30 2.63
C ILE A 165 -12.28 10.48 1.12
N GLU A 166 -11.31 9.97 0.37
CA GLU A 166 -11.31 9.95 -1.10
C GLU A 166 -11.21 8.52 -1.60
N TYR A 167 -11.99 8.20 -2.62
CA TYR A 167 -11.94 6.92 -3.32
C TYR A 167 -11.42 7.15 -4.73
N VAL A 168 -10.45 6.35 -5.14
CA VAL A 168 -9.71 6.57 -6.38
C VAL A 168 -9.73 5.35 -7.27
N GLY A 169 -9.89 5.58 -8.56
CA GLY A 169 -9.93 4.54 -9.58
C GLY A 169 -11.12 3.63 -9.46
N THR A 170 -11.22 2.67 -10.38
CA THR A 170 -12.26 1.64 -10.34
C THR A 170 -11.73 0.31 -10.84
N CYS A 171 -12.07 -0.79 -10.16
CA CYS A 171 -11.77 -2.15 -10.60
C CYS A 171 -12.92 -3.11 -10.29
N LYS A 172 -12.86 -4.28 -10.92
CA LYS A 172 -13.74 -5.43 -10.65
C LYS A 172 -12.95 -6.66 -10.22
N ASP A 173 -11.71 -6.46 -9.81
CA ASP A 173 -10.79 -7.53 -9.47
C ASP A 173 -11.24 -8.25 -8.22
N VAL A 174 -11.67 -9.51 -8.40
CA VAL A 174 -12.19 -10.37 -7.36
C VAL A 174 -12.00 -11.82 -7.75
N THR A 175 -11.79 -12.68 -6.77
CA THR A 175 -11.76 -14.13 -6.94
C THR A 175 -12.67 -14.80 -5.91
N ASN A 176 -12.91 -16.09 -6.10
CA ASN A 176 -13.66 -16.92 -5.16
C ASN A 176 -12.80 -18.08 -4.64
N TRP A 177 -13.30 -18.77 -3.63
CA TRP A 177 -12.57 -19.87 -3.01
C TRP A 177 -12.15 -20.96 -4.01
N LEU A 178 -13.04 -21.35 -4.93
CA LEU A 178 -12.77 -22.41 -5.90
C LEU A 178 -11.69 -21.98 -6.91
N SER A 179 -11.83 -20.79 -7.49
CA SER A 179 -10.81 -20.24 -8.41
C SER A 179 -9.46 -20.11 -7.73
N THR A 180 -9.42 -19.65 -6.48
CA THR A 180 -8.19 -19.55 -5.69
C THR A 180 -7.50 -20.91 -5.54
N LYS A 181 -8.25 -21.96 -5.16
CA LYS A 181 -7.71 -23.32 -5.02
C LYS A 181 -7.20 -23.91 -6.35
N LEU A 182 -7.92 -23.66 -7.45
CA LEU A 182 -7.48 -24.09 -8.78
C LEU A 182 -6.22 -23.36 -9.23
N TYR A 183 -6.08 -22.06 -8.95
CA TYR A 183 -4.85 -21.33 -9.23
C TYR A 183 -3.69 -21.83 -8.38
N ASP A 184 -3.89 -22.02 -7.07
CA ASP A 184 -2.86 -22.56 -6.18
C ASP A 184 -2.37 -23.95 -6.67
N TYR A 185 -3.30 -24.85 -7.03
CA TYR A 185 -2.97 -26.15 -7.64
C TYR A 185 -2.19 -26.02 -8.96
N SER A 186 -2.52 -25.02 -9.76
CA SER A 186 -1.87 -24.79 -11.07
C SER A 186 -0.52 -24.09 -10.98
N GLY A 187 -0.04 -23.75 -9.77
CA GLY A 187 1.20 -23.01 -9.53
C GLY A 187 1.08 -21.51 -9.78
N ASN A 188 -0.13 -20.95 -9.71
CA ASN A 188 -0.41 -19.52 -9.86
C ASN A 188 0.21 -18.86 -11.11
N PRO A 189 -0.03 -19.38 -12.33
CA PRO A 189 0.67 -18.93 -13.55
C PRO A 189 0.43 -17.46 -13.94
N PHE A 190 -0.59 -16.84 -13.38
CA PHE A 190 -0.97 -15.44 -13.63
C PHE A 190 -0.68 -14.54 -12.42
N GLY A 191 0.25 -14.98 -11.56
CA GLY A 191 0.68 -14.23 -10.39
C GLY A 191 1.54 -13.01 -10.72
N THR A 192 1.74 -12.16 -9.73
CA THR A 192 2.53 -10.91 -9.82
C THR A 192 4.04 -11.18 -9.75
N TYR A 193 4.57 -11.98 -10.68
CA TYR A 193 6.00 -12.35 -10.69
C TYR A 193 6.95 -11.21 -11.09
N ALA A 194 6.42 -10.10 -11.60
CA ALA A 194 7.21 -8.91 -11.92
C ALA A 194 7.38 -7.95 -10.72
N GLN A 195 6.99 -8.40 -9.51
CA GLN A 195 7.17 -7.65 -8.27
C GLN A 195 8.64 -7.68 -7.79
N GLU A 196 9.01 -6.71 -6.95
CA GLU A 196 10.36 -6.65 -6.35
C GLU A 196 10.45 -7.50 -5.07
N GLU A 197 9.31 -7.79 -4.45
CA GLU A 197 9.21 -8.55 -3.21
C GLU A 197 9.63 -10.00 -3.42
N SER A 198 10.48 -10.46 -2.53
CA SER A 198 10.91 -11.85 -2.46
C SER A 198 9.87 -12.75 -1.78
N CYS A 199 10.04 -14.05 -1.90
CA CYS A 199 9.19 -15.03 -1.21
C CYS A 199 9.18 -14.79 0.31
N ILE A 200 7.99 -14.59 0.88
CA ILE A 200 7.82 -14.34 2.33
C ILE A 200 8.21 -15.55 3.20
N HIS A 201 8.37 -16.75 2.61
CA HIS A 201 8.69 -17.97 3.31
C HIS A 201 10.19 -18.30 3.32
N CYS A 202 10.91 -18.01 2.22
CA CYS A 202 12.32 -18.40 2.09
C CYS A 202 13.24 -17.31 1.54
N GLY A 203 12.73 -16.11 1.24
CA GLY A 203 13.52 -14.98 0.72
C GLY A 203 14.00 -15.11 -0.72
N TYR A 204 13.60 -16.18 -1.45
CA TYR A 204 14.02 -16.37 -2.85
C TYR A 204 13.18 -15.51 -3.80
N SER A 205 13.79 -15.08 -4.91
CA SER A 205 13.09 -14.32 -5.95
C SER A 205 11.94 -15.14 -6.54
N LEU A 206 10.80 -14.49 -6.75
CA LEU A 206 9.60 -15.12 -7.29
C LEU A 206 9.70 -15.19 -8.82
N LEU A 207 9.67 -16.40 -9.36
CA LEU A 207 9.73 -16.68 -10.81
C LEU A 207 8.47 -17.43 -11.25
N PRO A 208 7.93 -17.12 -12.44
CA PRO A 208 6.77 -17.84 -12.95
C PRO A 208 7.09 -19.34 -13.16
N PRO A 209 6.09 -20.23 -13.03
CA PRO A 209 6.29 -21.67 -13.20
C PRO A 209 6.69 -21.97 -14.64
N THR A 210 7.84 -22.64 -14.81
CA THR A 210 8.40 -22.98 -16.14
C THR A 210 7.75 -24.21 -16.78
N SER A 211 7.24 -25.16 -15.96
CA SER A 211 6.58 -26.36 -16.42
C SER A 211 5.31 -26.64 -15.64
N ARG A 212 4.24 -27.02 -16.34
CA ARG A 212 2.95 -27.39 -15.72
C ARG A 212 2.34 -28.56 -16.47
N SER A 213 1.75 -29.49 -15.71
CA SER A 213 1.01 -30.62 -16.28
C SER A 213 -0.22 -30.14 -17.05
N ILE A 214 -0.78 -31.02 -17.89
CA ILE A 214 -2.03 -30.73 -18.62
C ILE A 214 -3.19 -30.42 -17.65
N PHE A 215 -3.26 -31.13 -16.52
CA PHE A 215 -4.28 -30.91 -15.49
C PHE A 215 -4.16 -29.55 -14.83
N GLN A 216 -2.94 -29.08 -14.54
CA GLN A 216 -2.69 -27.75 -14.01
C GLN A 216 -3.06 -26.64 -15.01
N ARG A 217 -2.80 -26.85 -16.30
CA ARG A 217 -3.23 -25.90 -17.35
C ARG A 217 -4.75 -25.82 -17.44
N ILE A 218 -5.44 -26.97 -17.44
CA ILE A 218 -6.92 -27.00 -17.43
C ILE A 218 -7.47 -26.31 -16.18
N ALA A 219 -6.91 -26.59 -15.01
CA ALA A 219 -7.34 -25.95 -13.74
C ALA A 219 -7.23 -24.42 -13.81
N SER A 220 -6.12 -23.89 -14.35
CA SER A 220 -5.96 -22.44 -14.50
C SER A 220 -6.94 -21.82 -15.50
N ILE A 221 -7.31 -22.52 -16.57
CA ILE A 221 -8.33 -22.07 -17.53
C ILE A 221 -9.70 -22.00 -16.86
N ILE A 222 -10.07 -23.05 -16.11
CA ILE A 222 -11.34 -23.08 -15.36
C ILE A 222 -11.39 -21.93 -14.35
N ALA A 223 -10.32 -21.75 -13.57
CA ALA A 223 -10.23 -20.66 -12.58
C ALA A 223 -10.40 -19.29 -13.23
N ASN A 224 -9.73 -19.06 -14.36
CA ASN A 224 -9.82 -17.80 -15.10
C ASN A 224 -11.26 -17.56 -15.61
N THR A 225 -11.90 -18.58 -16.18
CA THR A 225 -13.29 -18.49 -16.64
C THR A 225 -14.25 -18.16 -15.51
N LEU A 226 -14.11 -18.82 -14.34
CA LEU A 226 -14.93 -18.55 -13.17
C LEU A 226 -14.74 -17.11 -12.66
N ASN A 227 -13.51 -16.62 -12.63
CA ASN A 227 -13.23 -15.23 -12.23
C ASN A 227 -13.85 -14.23 -13.22
N HIS A 228 -13.70 -14.45 -14.54
CA HIS A 228 -14.32 -13.58 -15.55
C HIS A 228 -15.85 -13.55 -15.44
N LEU A 229 -16.50 -14.70 -15.23
CA LEU A 229 -17.94 -14.76 -14.99
C LEU A 229 -18.34 -13.98 -13.74
N GLN A 230 -17.60 -14.13 -12.64
CA GLN A 230 -17.84 -13.39 -11.41
C GLN A 230 -17.66 -11.89 -11.63
N GLN A 231 -16.55 -11.46 -12.25
CA GLN A 231 -16.25 -10.05 -12.52
C GLN A 231 -17.31 -9.39 -13.41
N SER A 232 -17.93 -10.14 -14.34
CA SER A 232 -18.96 -9.60 -15.23
C SER A 232 -20.23 -9.16 -14.48
N ILE A 233 -20.55 -9.81 -13.38
CA ILE A 233 -21.74 -9.50 -12.56
C ILE A 233 -21.44 -8.62 -11.34
N MET A 234 -20.16 -8.45 -11.00
CA MET A 234 -19.76 -7.61 -9.86
C MET A 234 -19.87 -6.13 -10.18
N ARG A 235 -20.29 -5.34 -9.19
CA ARG A 235 -20.22 -3.88 -9.27
C ARG A 235 -18.77 -3.42 -9.16
N PRO A 236 -18.36 -2.38 -9.93
CA PRO A 236 -17.05 -1.77 -9.76
C PRO A 236 -16.87 -1.25 -8.32
N ARG A 237 -15.67 -1.34 -7.81
CA ARG A 237 -15.25 -0.75 -6.54
C ARG A 237 -14.03 0.13 -6.74
N PRO A 238 -13.76 1.08 -5.85
CA PRO A 238 -12.50 1.84 -5.87
C PRO A 238 -11.28 0.91 -5.82
N ILE A 239 -10.18 1.36 -6.42
CA ILE A 239 -8.87 0.69 -6.32
C ILE A 239 -8.21 1.09 -5.00
N TRP A 240 -8.24 2.40 -4.67
CA TRP A 240 -7.61 2.95 -3.47
C TRP A 240 -8.60 3.73 -2.60
N ILE A 241 -8.28 3.78 -1.32
CA ILE A 241 -8.86 4.70 -0.35
C ILE A 241 -7.75 5.57 0.22
N HIS A 242 -7.99 6.87 0.26
CA HIS A 242 -7.14 7.84 0.93
C HIS A 242 -7.94 8.51 2.04
N ILE A 243 -7.39 8.57 3.24
CA ILE A 243 -8.04 9.23 4.38
C ILE A 243 -7.10 10.30 4.93
N LEU A 244 -7.60 11.51 4.99
CA LEU A 244 -7.00 12.59 5.76
C LEU A 244 -7.52 12.52 7.19
N PHE A 245 -6.62 12.29 8.13
CA PHE A 245 -6.90 12.37 9.56
C PHE A 245 -6.28 13.65 10.12
N THR A 246 -6.93 14.23 11.12
CA THR A 246 -6.43 15.37 11.88
C THR A 246 -6.33 15.02 13.35
N LYS A 247 -5.35 15.60 14.03
CA LYS A 247 -5.20 15.47 15.48
C LYS A 247 -5.98 16.61 16.14
N VAL A 248 -6.99 16.26 16.92
CA VAL A 248 -7.79 17.26 17.65
C VAL A 248 -6.89 17.94 18.67
N SER A 249 -6.84 19.28 18.64
CA SER A 249 -6.10 20.05 19.64
C SER A 249 -6.70 19.81 21.03
N GLU A 250 -5.86 19.78 22.08
CA GLU A 250 -6.34 19.63 23.46
C GLU A 250 -7.33 20.73 23.87
N LEU A 251 -7.33 21.88 23.18
CA LEU A 251 -8.22 23.00 23.41
C LEU A 251 -9.68 22.74 22.95
N GLU A 252 -9.92 21.77 22.07
CA GLU A 252 -11.27 21.39 21.60
C GLU A 252 -11.87 20.22 22.41
N LYS A 253 -11.14 19.70 23.40
CA LYS A 253 -11.62 18.62 24.29
C LYS A 253 -12.29 19.14 25.58
N ILE A 254 -12.42 20.47 25.74
CA ILE A 254 -13.10 21.17 26.84
C ILE A 254 -14.43 21.69 26.32
#